data_6143ea7ae6a48f93c754856232112f04
#
_entry.id   6143ea7ae6a48f93c754856232112f04
#
_cell.length_a   1.000
_cell.length_b   1.000
_cell.length_c   1.000
_cell.angle_alpha   90.00
_cell.angle_beta   90.00
_cell.angle_gamma   90.00
#
_symmetry.space_group_name_H-M   'P 1'
#
loop_
_entity.id
_entity.type
_entity.pdbx_description
1 polymer ?
#
loop_
_entity_poly.entity_id
_entity_poly.type
_entity_poly.pdbx_seq_one_letter_code
_entity_poly.pdbx_strand_id
1 'polypeptide(L)'
;EVALDYVRSNPIDVAFLDINMRGMGGLALARSILDSHSYCKIVFCTGYEEYAIPAFKLHASGYLMKPISAEDVQEEIDNIKGIHQKAKLLTVKCFGNFEAYAKDRPLVFKRLKTKELFAFLIDRNGAGMTGKQICAVMWPENTDDVKNMDYLRHLVGDLKKALAQVSAEKVFCQEGYNYRIDTTRINCDYHKFLKTFILHILIYYL
;
A
#
# COMPACT_ATOMS: atom_id res chain seq x y z
N GLU A 1 2.97 26.17 11.74
CA GLU A 1 4.18 26.46 10.93
C GLU A 1 4.92 25.16 10.55
N VAL A 2 5.31 24.30 11.50
CA VAL A 2 6.05 23.05 11.22
C VAL A 2 5.34 22.15 10.20
N ALA A 3 4.01 22.00 10.33
CA ALA A 3 3.22 21.18 9.41
C ALA A 3 3.22 21.73 7.98
N LEU A 4 3.17 23.05 7.81
CA LEU A 4 3.22 23.68 6.49
C LEU A 4 4.61 23.53 5.83
N ASP A 5 5.67 23.65 6.61
CA ASP A 5 7.04 23.51 6.11
C ASP A 5 7.29 22.06 5.68
N TYR A 6 6.77 21.10 6.44
CA TYR A 6 6.81 19.69 6.08
C TYR A 6 6.06 19.40 4.76
N VAL A 7 4.83 19.93 4.64
CA VAL A 7 4.00 19.77 3.44
C VAL A 7 4.66 20.34 2.20
N ARG A 8 5.29 21.50 2.30
CA ARG A 8 5.99 22.14 1.17
C ARG A 8 7.15 21.32 0.64
N SER A 9 7.77 20.51 1.51
CA SER A 9 8.97 19.73 1.18
C SER A 9 8.69 18.27 0.86
N ASN A 10 7.48 17.78 1.15
CA ASN A 10 7.13 16.37 1.03
C ASN A 10 5.76 16.19 0.37
N PRO A 11 5.59 15.27 -0.59
CA PRO A 11 4.28 14.91 -1.12
C PRO A 11 3.46 14.19 -0.04
N ILE A 12 2.20 14.58 0.12
CA ILE A 12 1.25 13.95 1.04
C ILE A 12 0.00 13.53 0.29
N ASP A 13 -0.45 12.28 0.53
CA ASP A 13 -1.66 11.75 -0.08
C ASP A 13 -2.91 12.05 0.78
N VAL A 14 -2.77 12.01 2.11
CA VAL A 14 -3.87 12.22 3.08
C VAL A 14 -3.38 13.03 4.26
N ALA A 15 -4.18 13.99 4.71
CA ALA A 15 -3.95 14.76 5.92
C ALA A 15 -5.15 14.64 6.88
N PHE A 16 -4.91 14.12 8.09
CA PHE A 16 -5.86 14.12 9.19
C PHE A 16 -5.62 15.38 10.05
N LEU A 17 -6.62 16.25 10.16
CA LEU A 17 -6.48 17.57 10.77
C LEU A 17 -7.53 17.78 11.85
N ASP A 18 -7.10 18.16 13.05
CA ASP A 18 -8.04 18.76 14.00
C ASP A 18 -8.41 20.17 13.53
N ILE A 19 -9.66 20.55 13.69
CA ILE A 19 -10.15 21.91 13.36
C ILE A 19 -9.67 22.91 14.40
N ASN A 20 -9.74 22.54 15.68
CA ASN A 20 -9.36 23.42 16.79
C ASN A 20 -7.91 23.17 17.22
N MET A 21 -6.97 23.77 16.52
CA MET A 21 -5.55 23.76 16.87
C MET A 21 -5.06 25.12 17.31
N ARG A 22 -4.07 25.17 18.21
CA ARG A 22 -3.41 26.42 18.60
C ARG A 22 -2.68 27.05 17.41
N GLY A 23 -2.87 28.34 17.21
CA GLY A 23 -2.25 29.10 16.12
C GLY A 23 -3.09 29.02 14.84
N MET A 24 -2.62 28.36 13.79
CA MET A 24 -3.38 28.18 12.55
C MET A 24 -4.44 27.11 12.75
N GLY A 25 -5.71 27.47 12.60
CA GLY A 25 -6.83 26.53 12.68
C GLY A 25 -6.80 25.50 11.52
N GLY A 26 -7.36 24.31 11.77
CA GLY A 26 -7.34 23.20 10.81
C GLY A 26 -7.94 23.52 9.45
N LEU A 27 -8.98 24.35 9.38
CA LEU A 27 -9.58 24.79 8.11
C LEU A 27 -8.62 25.65 7.28
N ALA A 28 -7.87 26.54 7.93
CA ALA A 28 -6.87 27.37 7.25
C ALA A 28 -5.68 26.53 6.79
N LEU A 29 -5.22 25.57 7.62
CA LEU A 29 -4.18 24.63 7.27
C LEU A 29 -4.59 23.74 6.09
N ALA A 30 -5.81 23.20 6.09
CA ALA A 30 -6.36 22.40 5.00
C ALA A 30 -6.34 23.17 3.68
N ARG A 31 -6.75 24.44 3.67
CA ARG A 31 -6.69 25.28 2.47
C ARG A 31 -5.26 25.45 1.97
N SER A 32 -4.31 25.74 2.85
CA SER A 32 -2.89 25.88 2.48
C SER A 32 -2.29 24.59 1.95
N ILE A 33 -2.72 23.43 2.46
CA ILE A 33 -2.32 22.12 1.94
C ILE A 33 -2.88 21.93 0.54
N LEU A 34 -4.15 22.18 0.32
CA LEU A 34 -4.81 22.01 -0.98
C LEU A 34 -4.26 22.98 -2.05
N ASP A 35 -3.86 24.17 -1.68
CA ASP A 35 -3.20 25.14 -2.57
C ASP A 35 -1.82 24.62 -3.06
N SER A 36 -1.11 23.90 -2.20
CA SER A 36 0.20 23.31 -2.52
C SER A 36 0.09 21.91 -3.14
N HIS A 37 -0.89 21.13 -2.72
CA HIS A 37 -1.11 19.73 -3.09
C HIS A 37 -2.60 19.48 -3.36
N SER A 38 -3.08 19.89 -4.53
CA SER A 38 -4.51 19.83 -4.90
C SER A 38 -5.11 18.41 -4.89
N TYR A 39 -4.27 17.38 -4.92
CA TYR A 39 -4.67 15.97 -4.86
C TYR A 39 -4.71 15.40 -3.44
N CYS A 40 -4.18 16.13 -2.45
CA CYS A 40 -4.19 15.69 -1.06
C CYS A 40 -5.63 15.52 -0.55
N LYS A 41 -5.91 14.41 0.09
CA LYS A 41 -7.20 14.13 0.72
C LYS A 41 -7.20 14.68 2.14
N ILE A 42 -8.18 15.53 2.46
CA ILE A 42 -8.31 16.11 3.79
C ILE A 42 -9.39 15.37 4.57
N VAL A 43 -9.05 14.92 5.77
CA VAL A 43 -9.98 14.36 6.76
C VAL A 43 -9.93 15.23 8.01
N PHE A 44 -11.05 15.76 8.41
CA PHE A 44 -11.13 16.48 9.68
C PHE A 44 -11.45 15.53 10.83
N CYS A 45 -10.73 15.72 11.94
CA CYS A 45 -10.84 14.95 13.17
C CYS A 45 -11.16 15.93 14.32
N THR A 46 -12.43 16.07 14.70
CA THR A 46 -12.83 17.10 15.66
C THR A 46 -13.96 16.65 16.59
N GLY A 47 -14.09 17.31 17.74
CA GLY A 47 -15.23 17.11 18.65
C GLY A 47 -16.43 18.04 18.38
N TYR A 48 -16.46 18.80 17.29
CA TYR A 48 -17.43 19.84 17.03
C TYR A 48 -18.17 19.59 15.72
N GLU A 49 -19.50 19.40 15.78
CA GLU A 49 -20.33 19.12 14.60
C GLU A 49 -20.55 20.36 13.71
N GLU A 50 -20.51 21.55 14.28
CA GLU A 50 -20.81 22.81 13.61
C GLU A 50 -19.83 23.15 12.48
N TYR A 51 -18.66 22.52 12.46
CA TYR A 51 -17.66 22.71 11.38
C TYR A 51 -17.84 21.76 10.20
N ALA A 52 -18.82 20.86 10.21
CA ALA A 52 -19.08 19.96 9.10
C ALA A 52 -19.41 20.69 7.80
N ILE A 53 -20.21 21.78 7.87
CA ILE A 53 -20.55 22.58 6.70
C ILE A 53 -19.35 23.34 6.14
N PRO A 54 -18.51 24.03 6.93
CA PRO A 54 -17.25 24.61 6.45
C PRO A 54 -16.29 23.58 5.85
N ALA A 55 -16.17 22.39 6.45
CA ALA A 55 -15.34 21.30 5.93
C ALA A 55 -15.84 20.78 4.57
N PHE A 56 -17.14 20.64 4.41
CA PHE A 56 -17.77 20.27 3.14
C PHE A 56 -17.50 21.29 2.04
N LYS A 57 -17.54 22.58 2.33
CA LYS A 57 -17.22 23.66 1.38
C LYS A 57 -15.76 23.63 0.91
N LEU A 58 -14.85 23.07 1.71
CA LEU A 58 -13.45 22.81 1.33
C LEU A 58 -13.27 21.51 0.56
N HIS A 59 -14.37 20.81 0.22
CA HIS A 59 -14.33 19.48 -0.40
C HIS A 59 -13.50 18.48 0.39
N ALA A 60 -13.59 18.53 1.75
CA ALA A 60 -12.96 17.53 2.58
C ALA A 60 -13.41 16.14 2.18
N SER A 61 -12.46 15.21 2.21
CA SER A 61 -12.69 13.82 1.80
C SER A 61 -13.33 13.00 2.91
N GLY A 62 -13.23 13.47 4.17
CA GLY A 62 -13.82 12.83 5.32
C GLY A 62 -13.96 13.75 6.55
N TYR A 63 -14.76 13.27 7.51
CA TYR A 63 -15.03 13.99 8.77
C TYR A 63 -15.26 12.98 9.88
N LEU A 64 -14.34 12.91 10.84
CA LEU A 64 -14.39 12.00 11.97
C LEU A 64 -14.68 12.76 13.26
N MET A 65 -15.69 12.29 14.00
CA MET A 65 -16.03 12.84 15.30
C MET A 65 -15.22 12.19 16.41
N LYS A 66 -14.62 12.99 17.29
CA LYS A 66 -13.95 12.50 18.50
C LYS A 66 -15.00 11.99 19.53
N PRO A 67 -14.75 10.85 20.22
CA PRO A 67 -13.53 10.04 20.22
C PRO A 67 -13.40 9.18 18.96
N ILE A 68 -12.19 9.10 18.39
CA ILE A 68 -11.89 8.39 17.14
C ILE A 68 -11.20 7.08 17.48
N SER A 69 -11.72 5.97 16.95
CA SER A 69 -11.10 4.65 17.06
C SER A 69 -10.14 4.39 15.90
N ALA A 70 -9.30 3.36 16.01
CA ALA A 70 -8.45 2.92 14.90
C ALA A 70 -9.28 2.39 13.74
N GLU A 71 -10.44 1.80 14.02
CA GLU A 71 -11.41 1.31 13.06
C GLU A 71 -11.99 2.45 12.23
N ASP A 72 -12.38 3.58 12.86
CA ASP A 72 -12.91 4.76 12.17
C ASP A 72 -11.88 5.34 11.19
N VAL A 73 -10.62 5.43 11.62
CA VAL A 73 -9.53 5.91 10.76
C VAL A 73 -9.31 4.96 9.59
N GLN A 74 -9.35 3.64 9.83
CA GLN A 74 -9.15 2.65 8.78
C GLN A 74 -10.29 2.67 7.75
N GLU A 75 -11.53 2.79 8.22
CA GLU A 75 -12.70 2.90 7.36
C GLU A 75 -12.62 4.15 6.49
N GLU A 76 -12.25 5.30 7.07
CA GLU A 76 -12.11 6.53 6.32
C GLU A 76 -10.97 6.48 5.29
N ILE A 77 -9.84 5.89 5.65
CA ILE A 77 -8.74 5.64 4.70
C ILE A 77 -9.20 4.74 3.55
N ASP A 78 -10.01 3.72 3.83
CA ASP A 78 -10.51 2.81 2.80
C ASP A 78 -11.56 3.52 1.90
N ASN A 79 -12.37 4.41 2.44
CA ASN A 79 -13.28 5.28 1.70
C ASN A 79 -12.52 6.26 0.78
N ILE A 80 -11.47 6.91 1.30
CA ILE A 80 -10.65 7.86 0.55
C ILE A 80 -9.84 7.20 -0.56
N LYS A 81 -9.30 6.02 -0.33
CA LYS A 81 -8.59 5.25 -1.37
C LYS A 81 -9.51 4.94 -2.54
N GLY A 82 -10.76 5.42 -2.43
CA GLY A 82 -11.79 5.32 -3.46
C GLY A 82 -12.05 3.88 -3.81
N ILE A 83 -13.15 3.39 -3.43
CA ILE A 83 -14.14 2.60 -4.16
C ILE A 83 -13.65 1.75 -5.37
N HIS A 84 -12.42 1.86 -5.77
CA HIS A 84 -11.69 0.87 -6.52
C HIS A 84 -10.89 -0.04 -5.58
N GLN A 85 -11.55 -0.61 -4.57
CA GLN A 85 -11.05 -1.87 -4.04
C GLN A 85 -11.11 -2.85 -5.22
N LYS A 86 -10.04 -2.84 -5.99
CA LYS A 86 -9.86 -3.90 -6.98
C LYS A 86 -10.09 -5.20 -6.24
N ALA A 87 -11.03 -6.02 -6.74
CA ALA A 87 -11.36 -7.26 -6.06
C ALA A 87 -10.08 -7.99 -5.64
N LYS A 88 -9.97 -8.36 -4.37
CA LYS A 88 -8.83 -9.13 -3.88
C LYS A 88 -8.85 -10.49 -4.56
N LEU A 89 -7.81 -10.76 -5.31
CA LEU A 89 -7.68 -11.99 -6.11
C LEU A 89 -6.95 -13.09 -5.36
N LEU A 90 -6.03 -12.71 -4.44
CA LEU A 90 -5.26 -13.66 -3.63
C LEU A 90 -5.28 -13.27 -2.15
N THR A 91 -5.34 -14.28 -1.30
CA THR A 91 -4.95 -14.20 0.11
C THR A 91 -3.57 -14.82 0.25
N VAL A 92 -2.63 -14.11 0.87
CA VAL A 92 -1.24 -14.54 1.09
C VAL A 92 -0.99 -14.59 2.58
N LYS A 93 -0.53 -15.73 3.06
CA LYS A 93 -0.07 -15.97 4.42
C LYS A 93 1.45 -16.03 4.42
N CYS A 94 2.07 -15.09 5.13
CA CYS A 94 3.53 -15.01 5.28
C CYS A 94 3.98 -15.50 6.65
N PHE A 95 3.14 -15.37 7.68
CA PHE A 95 3.46 -15.88 9.01
C PHE A 95 3.23 -17.40 9.08
N GLY A 96 4.24 -18.12 9.52
CA GLY A 96 4.30 -19.57 9.46
C GLY A 96 4.78 -20.05 8.08
N ASN A 97 4.07 -21.00 7.49
CA ASN A 97 4.37 -21.46 6.13
C ASN A 97 3.86 -20.44 5.10
N PHE A 98 4.72 -20.02 4.17
CA PHE A 98 4.29 -19.15 3.08
C PHE A 98 3.28 -19.89 2.18
N GLU A 99 2.07 -19.36 2.09
CA GLU A 99 0.96 -19.92 1.33
C GLU A 99 0.17 -18.82 0.63
N ALA A 100 -0.40 -19.13 -0.52
CA ALA A 100 -1.27 -18.22 -1.25
C ALA A 100 -2.50 -18.95 -1.77
N TYR A 101 -3.67 -18.28 -1.73
CA TYR A 101 -4.96 -18.85 -2.10
C TYR A 101 -5.76 -17.84 -2.93
N ALA A 102 -6.45 -18.32 -3.94
CA ALA A 102 -7.51 -17.58 -4.61
C ALA A 102 -8.85 -18.17 -4.16
N LYS A 103 -9.57 -17.49 -3.27
CA LYS A 103 -10.70 -18.05 -2.51
C LYS A 103 -10.19 -19.30 -1.76
N ASP A 104 -10.74 -20.48 -2.05
CA ASP A 104 -10.38 -21.75 -1.41
C ASP A 104 -9.38 -22.59 -2.25
N ARG A 105 -8.87 -22.04 -3.37
CA ARG A 105 -7.94 -22.75 -4.25
C ARG A 105 -6.50 -22.34 -3.92
N PRO A 106 -5.64 -23.29 -3.50
CA PRO A 106 -4.23 -22.97 -3.24
C PRO A 106 -3.51 -22.64 -4.55
N LEU A 107 -2.60 -21.65 -4.48
CA LEU A 107 -1.68 -21.36 -5.56
C LEU A 107 -0.56 -22.41 -5.55
N VAL A 108 -0.54 -23.27 -6.58
CA VAL A 108 0.42 -24.35 -6.70
C VAL A 108 1.60 -23.91 -7.56
N PHE A 109 2.81 -23.99 -7.01
CA PHE A 109 4.04 -23.65 -7.71
C PHE A 109 4.70 -24.91 -8.27
N LYS A 110 5.07 -24.87 -9.56
CA LYS A 110 5.79 -25.98 -10.21
C LYS A 110 7.17 -26.22 -9.60
N ARG A 111 7.84 -25.16 -9.16
CA ARG A 111 9.18 -25.18 -8.56
C ARG A 111 9.19 -24.41 -7.25
N LEU A 112 9.98 -24.90 -6.28
CA LEU A 112 10.21 -24.18 -5.02
C LEU A 112 10.78 -22.78 -5.26
N LYS A 113 11.70 -22.66 -6.24
CA LYS A 113 12.32 -21.37 -6.59
C LYS A 113 11.33 -20.35 -7.17
N THR A 114 10.23 -20.80 -7.80
CA THR A 114 9.12 -19.92 -8.21
C THR A 114 8.34 -19.41 -7.00
N LYS A 115 8.15 -20.26 -5.98
CA LYS A 115 7.52 -19.87 -4.71
C LYS A 115 8.39 -18.83 -3.98
N GLU A 116 9.71 -19.01 -3.94
CA GLU A 116 10.66 -18.05 -3.36
C GLU A 116 10.61 -16.70 -4.10
N LEU A 117 10.62 -16.72 -5.44
CA LEU A 117 10.47 -15.50 -6.24
C LEU A 117 9.18 -14.75 -5.89
N PHE A 118 8.06 -15.47 -5.78
CA PHE A 118 6.79 -14.86 -5.44
C PHE A 118 6.81 -14.28 -4.01
N ALA A 119 7.33 -15.02 -3.04
CA ALA A 119 7.48 -14.54 -1.65
C ALA A 119 8.37 -13.29 -1.58
N PHE A 120 9.49 -13.28 -2.32
CA PHE A 120 10.36 -12.10 -2.42
C PHE A 120 9.62 -10.87 -2.97
N LEU A 121 8.85 -11.03 -4.05
CA LEU A 121 8.08 -9.93 -4.63
C LEU A 121 6.94 -9.45 -3.69
N ILE A 122 6.36 -10.34 -2.89
CA ILE A 122 5.40 -9.97 -1.83
C ILE A 122 6.08 -9.12 -0.76
N ASP A 123 7.29 -9.53 -0.30
CA ASP A 123 8.08 -8.78 0.68
C ASP A 123 8.39 -7.34 0.21
N ARG A 124 8.59 -7.13 -1.08
CA ARG A 124 8.81 -5.80 -1.67
C ARG A 124 7.60 -4.86 -1.59
N ASN A 125 6.48 -5.34 -1.13
CA ASN A 125 5.25 -4.55 -0.87
C ASN A 125 4.83 -3.62 -2.02
N GLY A 126 4.92 -4.11 -3.26
CA GLY A 126 4.54 -3.38 -4.47
C GLY A 126 5.67 -2.58 -5.11
N ALA A 127 6.84 -2.46 -4.47
CA ALA A 127 8.01 -1.84 -5.10
C ALA A 127 8.46 -2.64 -6.32
N GLY A 128 8.73 -1.95 -7.42
CA GLY A 128 9.23 -2.54 -8.64
C GLY A 128 10.70 -2.96 -8.50
N MET A 129 11.03 -4.14 -9.04
CA MET A 129 12.39 -4.70 -9.03
C MET A 129 12.81 -5.05 -10.44
N THR A 130 14.01 -4.64 -10.85
CA THR A 130 14.59 -5.06 -12.11
C THR A 130 15.06 -6.51 -12.05
N GLY A 131 15.11 -7.18 -13.21
CA GLY A 131 15.60 -8.56 -13.26
C GLY A 131 17.00 -8.73 -12.67
N LYS A 132 17.91 -7.77 -12.86
CA LYS A 132 19.26 -7.79 -12.28
C LYS A 132 19.21 -7.73 -10.75
N GLN A 133 18.37 -6.87 -10.18
CA GLN A 133 18.20 -6.77 -8.72
C GLN A 133 17.63 -8.08 -8.15
N ILE A 134 16.66 -8.69 -8.82
CA ILE A 134 16.10 -9.97 -8.41
C ILE A 134 17.18 -11.06 -8.45
N CYS A 135 17.95 -11.14 -9.54
CA CYS A 135 19.04 -12.13 -9.68
C CYS A 135 20.09 -11.97 -8.58
N ALA A 136 20.49 -10.75 -8.26
CA ALA A 136 21.47 -10.47 -7.21
C ALA A 136 21.02 -10.95 -5.82
N VAL A 137 19.71 -10.88 -5.54
CA VAL A 137 19.17 -11.35 -4.26
C VAL A 137 18.93 -12.86 -4.26
N MET A 138 18.43 -13.42 -5.36
CA MET A 138 18.06 -14.83 -5.42
C MET A 138 19.24 -15.77 -5.64
N TRP A 139 20.34 -15.26 -6.20
CA TRP A 139 21.58 -16.02 -6.49
C TRP A 139 22.83 -15.19 -6.19
N PRO A 140 23.07 -14.79 -4.93
CA PRO A 140 24.18 -13.90 -4.58
C PRO A 140 25.56 -14.51 -4.88
N GLU A 141 25.68 -15.83 -4.86
CA GLU A 141 26.91 -16.57 -5.09
C GLU A 141 27.18 -16.82 -6.59
N ASN A 142 26.18 -16.66 -7.46
CA ASN A 142 26.31 -16.98 -8.88
C ASN A 142 26.54 -15.71 -9.70
N THR A 143 27.74 -15.59 -10.26
CA THR A 143 28.17 -14.44 -11.07
C THR A 143 27.81 -14.54 -12.56
N ASP A 144 27.17 -15.63 -13.01
CA ASP A 144 26.74 -15.79 -14.40
C ASP A 144 25.39 -15.08 -14.63
N ASP A 145 25.47 -13.79 -14.90
CA ASP A 145 24.30 -12.92 -15.10
C ASP A 145 23.37 -13.42 -16.23
N VAL A 146 23.93 -14.01 -17.29
CA VAL A 146 23.15 -14.50 -18.45
C VAL A 146 22.30 -15.68 -18.05
N LYS A 147 22.90 -16.69 -17.41
CA LYS A 147 22.17 -17.87 -16.94
C LYS A 147 21.13 -17.51 -15.86
N ASN A 148 21.49 -16.63 -14.94
CA ASN A 148 20.56 -16.17 -13.91
C ASN A 148 19.35 -15.48 -14.52
N MET A 149 19.55 -14.60 -15.50
CA MET A 149 18.46 -13.91 -16.20
C MET A 149 17.59 -14.87 -17.00
N ASP A 150 18.16 -15.86 -17.67
CA ASP A 150 17.38 -16.87 -18.38
C ASP A 150 16.57 -17.73 -17.41
N TYR A 151 17.18 -18.14 -16.30
CA TYR A 151 16.46 -18.88 -15.28
C TYR A 151 15.34 -18.05 -14.64
N LEU A 152 15.57 -16.76 -14.36
CA LEU A 152 14.52 -15.84 -13.88
C LEU A 152 13.34 -15.77 -14.86
N ARG A 153 13.59 -15.69 -16.17
CA ARG A 153 12.52 -15.71 -17.20
C ARG A 153 11.67 -16.97 -17.11
N HIS A 154 12.30 -18.13 -16.88
CA HIS A 154 11.56 -19.38 -16.67
C HIS A 154 10.72 -19.36 -15.40
N LEU A 155 11.25 -18.82 -14.27
CA LEU A 155 10.50 -18.70 -13.02
C LEU A 155 9.32 -17.72 -13.16
N VAL A 156 9.53 -16.60 -13.86
CA VAL A 156 8.44 -15.64 -14.17
C VAL A 156 7.35 -16.30 -15.02
N GLY A 157 7.74 -17.10 -16.02
CA GLY A 157 6.80 -17.88 -16.83
C GLY A 157 5.99 -18.87 -16.00
N ASP A 158 6.64 -19.57 -15.06
CA ASP A 158 5.95 -20.51 -14.15
C ASP A 158 5.03 -19.77 -13.18
N LEU A 159 5.44 -18.62 -12.65
CA LEU A 159 4.60 -17.78 -11.78
C LEU A 159 3.34 -17.28 -12.51
N LYS A 160 3.49 -16.80 -13.73
CA LYS A 160 2.34 -16.36 -14.55
C LYS A 160 1.35 -17.51 -14.78
N LYS A 161 1.85 -18.72 -15.09
CA LYS A 161 1.01 -19.91 -15.27
C LYS A 161 0.28 -20.28 -13.97
N ALA A 162 0.97 -20.26 -12.83
CA ALA A 162 0.36 -20.54 -11.53
C ALA A 162 -0.76 -19.56 -11.21
N LEU A 163 -0.53 -18.26 -11.42
CA LEU A 163 -1.54 -17.22 -11.20
C LEU A 163 -2.75 -17.37 -12.15
N ALA A 164 -2.51 -17.76 -13.42
CA ALA A 164 -3.57 -17.99 -14.40
C ALA A 164 -4.50 -19.13 -13.99
N GLN A 165 -3.97 -20.20 -13.39
CA GLN A 165 -4.78 -21.35 -12.94
C GLN A 165 -5.84 -20.97 -11.91
N VAL A 166 -5.64 -19.87 -11.20
CA VAL A 166 -6.57 -19.35 -10.17
C VAL A 166 -7.20 -18.00 -10.53
N SER A 167 -7.08 -17.57 -11.80
CA SER A 167 -7.60 -16.30 -12.34
C SER A 167 -7.08 -15.06 -11.57
N ALA A 168 -5.81 -15.10 -11.20
CA ALA A 168 -5.12 -14.06 -10.43
C ALA A 168 -3.97 -13.39 -11.20
N GLU A 169 -3.94 -13.44 -12.52
CA GLU A 169 -2.86 -12.91 -13.38
C GLU A 169 -2.58 -11.43 -13.10
N LYS A 170 -3.64 -10.69 -12.80
CA LYS A 170 -3.57 -9.24 -12.53
C LYS A 170 -2.84 -8.89 -11.22
N VAL A 171 -2.45 -9.88 -10.42
CA VAL A 171 -1.63 -9.69 -9.22
C VAL A 171 -0.18 -9.41 -9.57
N PHE A 172 0.32 -10.00 -10.66
CA PHE A 172 1.69 -9.82 -11.11
C PHE A 172 1.76 -8.81 -12.25
N CYS A 173 2.57 -7.78 -12.07
CA CYS A 173 2.79 -6.72 -13.06
C CYS A 173 4.22 -6.81 -13.58
N GLN A 174 4.35 -6.73 -14.90
CA GLN A 174 5.64 -6.63 -15.59
C GLN A 174 5.57 -5.47 -16.59
N GLU A 175 6.43 -4.49 -16.40
CA GLU A 175 6.57 -3.32 -17.27
C GLU A 175 8.03 -3.26 -17.77
N GLY A 176 8.25 -3.71 -19.00
CA GLY A 176 9.59 -3.89 -19.53
C GLY A 176 10.40 -4.91 -18.70
N TYR A 177 11.48 -4.43 -18.10
CA TYR A 177 12.36 -5.24 -17.23
C TYR A 177 12.05 -5.08 -15.74
N ASN A 178 10.95 -4.45 -15.38
CA ASN A 178 10.53 -4.20 -14.01
C ASN A 178 9.40 -5.16 -13.62
N TYR A 179 9.53 -5.79 -12.45
CA TYR A 179 8.61 -6.79 -11.90
C TYR A 179 8.08 -6.32 -10.56
N ARG A 180 6.76 -6.40 -10.34
CA ARG A 180 6.13 -6.04 -9.06
C ARG A 180 4.84 -6.79 -8.83
N ILE A 181 4.35 -6.75 -7.60
CA ILE A 181 3.03 -7.23 -7.22
C ILE A 181 2.07 -6.04 -7.08
N ASP A 182 0.86 -6.15 -7.64
CA ASP A 182 -0.23 -5.22 -7.36
C ASP A 182 -0.81 -5.54 -5.97
N THR A 183 -0.31 -4.86 -4.94
CA THR A 183 -0.72 -5.06 -3.54
C THR A 183 -2.19 -4.71 -3.32
N THR A 184 -2.81 -3.92 -4.21
CA THR A 184 -4.24 -3.61 -4.13
C THR A 184 -5.13 -4.81 -4.45
N ARG A 185 -4.58 -5.88 -5.04
CA ARG A 185 -5.28 -7.11 -5.42
C ARG A 185 -5.02 -8.29 -4.50
N ILE A 186 -4.21 -8.11 -3.47
CA ILE A 186 -3.92 -9.16 -2.50
C ILE A 186 -4.36 -8.78 -1.09
N ASN A 187 -4.72 -9.79 -0.32
CA ASN A 187 -4.91 -9.70 1.12
C ASN A 187 -3.74 -10.44 1.77
N CYS A 188 -2.77 -9.71 2.33
CA CYS A 188 -1.54 -10.28 2.88
C CYS A 188 -1.44 -9.92 4.38
N ASP A 189 -1.25 -10.93 5.23
CA ASP A 189 -1.10 -10.78 6.67
C ASP A 189 0.14 -9.95 7.04
N TYR A 190 1.26 -10.17 6.36
CA TYR A 190 2.49 -9.39 6.54
C TYR A 190 2.30 -7.91 6.17
N HIS A 191 1.62 -7.61 5.06
CA HIS A 191 1.34 -6.22 4.68
C HIS A 191 0.40 -5.53 5.66
N LYS A 192 -0.57 -6.26 6.23
CA LYS A 192 -1.43 -5.74 7.30
C LYS A 192 -0.61 -5.43 8.55
N PHE A 193 0.22 -6.36 8.96
CA PHE A 193 1.11 -6.17 10.10
C PHE A 193 1.99 -4.91 9.94
N LEU A 194 2.65 -4.74 8.78
CA LEU A 194 3.47 -3.56 8.51
C LEU A 194 2.66 -2.26 8.61
N LYS A 195 1.44 -2.23 8.07
CA LYS A 195 0.57 -1.06 8.15
C LYS A 195 0.20 -0.73 9.60
N THR A 196 -0.19 -1.72 10.38
CA THR A 196 -0.55 -1.54 11.79
C THR A 196 0.66 -1.06 12.61
N PHE A 197 1.84 -1.62 12.37
CA PHE A 197 3.07 -1.26 13.06
C PHE A 197 3.49 0.18 12.75
N ILE A 198 3.42 0.61 11.49
CA ILE A 198 3.71 2.00 11.08
C ILE A 198 2.70 2.97 11.68
N LEU A 199 1.43 2.61 11.72
CA LEU A 199 0.39 3.43 12.34
C LEU A 199 0.64 3.63 13.85
N HIS A 200 1.04 2.58 14.57
CA HIS A 200 1.41 2.67 15.99
C HIS A 200 2.58 3.60 16.24
N ILE A 201 3.62 3.53 15.42
CA ILE A 201 4.79 4.43 15.54
C ILE A 201 4.36 5.89 15.32
N LEU A 202 3.54 6.16 14.30
CA LEU A 202 3.07 7.53 14.02
C LEU A 202 2.18 8.09 15.13
N ILE A 203 1.38 7.27 15.81
CA ILE A 203 0.52 7.72 16.93
C ILE A 203 1.35 8.05 18.19
N TYR A 204 2.49 7.41 18.40
CA TYR A 204 3.37 7.68 19.57
C TYR A 204 4.23 8.93 19.42
N TYR A 205 4.37 9.47 18.21
CA TYR A 205 5.19 10.66 17.92
C TYR A 205 4.36 11.92 17.57
N LEU A 206 3.04 11.84 17.65
CA LEU A 206 2.10 12.96 17.53
C LEU A 206 1.47 13.30 18.87
#